data_6db4fdf780fa2e12d93a9300e2207f4d
#
_entry.id   6db4fdf780fa2e12d93a9300e2207f4d
#
_cell.length_a   1.000
_cell.length_b   1.000
_cell.length_c   1.000
_cell.angle_alpha   90.00
_cell.angle_beta   90.00
_cell.angle_gamma   90.00
#
_symmetry.space_group_name_H-M   'P 1'
#
loop_
_entity.id
_entity.type
_entity.pdbx_description
1 polymer ?
#
loop_
_entity_poly.entity_id
_entity_poly.type
_entity_poly.pdbx_seq_one_letter_code
_entity_poly.pdbx_strand_id
1 'polypeptide(L)'
;KQAPHYDPLETVPENRVYVSPERANALIHDFVEFSHGKVVSDDRKAPGIEIGRPADTYRRVRIESGFGKITVLVTDGHLPYPFGHELTGYEVKDLPDTLKKAQAAGATVLVQPFTSGGRDAALVQFPGGYIAEVHAAAH
;
A
#
# COMPACT_ATOMS: atom_id res chain seq x y z
N LYS A 1 24.03 12.76 -21.00
CA LYS A 1 24.04 12.09 -19.73
C LYS A 1 22.75 11.34 -19.54
N GLN A 2 22.85 10.10 -19.13
CA GLN A 2 21.68 9.28 -18.91
C GLN A 2 21.03 9.63 -17.58
N ALA A 3 19.70 9.56 -17.54
CA ALA A 3 18.97 9.61 -16.29
C ALA A 3 19.39 8.42 -15.41
N PRO A 4 19.23 8.54 -14.09
CA PRO A 4 19.50 7.40 -13.24
C PRO A 4 18.73 6.19 -13.75
N HIS A 5 19.42 5.07 -13.80
CA HIS A 5 18.77 3.84 -14.23
C HIS A 5 17.93 3.30 -13.07
N TYR A 6 16.65 3.30 -13.27
CA TYR A 6 15.75 2.59 -12.36
C TYR A 6 15.63 1.16 -12.84
N ASP A 7 15.56 0.25 -11.91
CA ASP A 7 15.24 -1.13 -12.21
C ASP A 7 13.75 -1.30 -11.89
N PRO A 8 12.88 -0.75 -12.73
CA PRO A 8 11.47 -0.74 -12.42
C PRO A 8 10.91 -2.16 -12.52
N LEU A 9 9.99 -2.47 -11.66
CA LEU A 9 9.28 -3.73 -11.71
C LEU A 9 8.14 -3.68 -12.73
N GLU A 10 8.10 -2.64 -13.52
CA GLU A 10 7.07 -2.45 -14.55
C GLU A 10 5.66 -2.62 -13.99
N THR A 11 5.48 -2.16 -12.76
CA THR A 11 4.18 -2.18 -12.12
C THR A 11 3.70 -0.76 -11.93
N VAL A 12 2.41 -0.57 -12.04
CA VAL A 12 1.84 0.74 -11.74
C VAL A 12 1.74 0.92 -10.23
N PRO A 13 1.81 2.17 -9.75
CA PRO A 13 1.60 2.44 -8.33
C PRO A 13 0.25 1.94 -7.86
N GLU A 14 0.18 1.58 -6.60
CA GLU A 14 -1.03 1.09 -5.95
C GLU A 14 -1.63 2.21 -5.12
N ASN A 15 -2.87 2.58 -5.41
CA ASN A 15 -3.62 3.50 -4.57
C ASN A 15 -4.17 2.72 -3.39
N ARG A 16 -4.03 3.26 -2.19
CA ARG A 16 -4.46 2.62 -0.97
C ARG A 16 -5.54 3.48 -0.34
N VAL A 17 -6.77 2.97 -0.27
CA VAL A 17 -7.89 3.72 0.25
C VAL A 17 -8.51 2.99 1.44
N TYR A 18 -8.96 3.76 2.41
CA TYR A 18 -9.63 3.23 3.58
C TYR A 18 -11.13 3.44 3.47
N VAL A 19 -11.91 2.43 3.83
CA VAL A 19 -13.36 2.50 3.74
C VAL A 19 -13.98 1.73 4.90
N SER A 20 -15.13 2.19 5.38
CA SER A 20 -15.86 1.49 6.43
C SER A 20 -16.50 0.22 5.90
N PRO A 21 -16.75 -0.78 6.76
CA PRO A 21 -17.38 -2.01 6.32
C PRO A 21 -18.73 -1.80 5.64
N GLU A 22 -19.51 -0.82 6.08
CA GLU A 22 -20.82 -0.56 5.50
C GLU A 22 -20.75 -0.07 4.06
N ARG A 23 -19.65 0.55 3.67
CA ARG A 23 -19.48 1.15 2.34
C ARG A 23 -18.58 0.36 1.42
N ALA A 24 -17.91 -0.66 1.95
CA ALA A 24 -16.87 -1.38 1.20
C ALA A 24 -17.42 -2.02 -0.07
N ASN A 25 -18.53 -2.76 0.03
CA ASN A 25 -19.07 -3.47 -1.13
C ASN A 25 -19.54 -2.50 -2.21
N ALA A 26 -20.13 -1.38 -1.83
CA ALA A 26 -20.56 -0.36 -2.79
C ALA A 26 -19.36 0.25 -3.50
N LEU A 27 -18.31 0.60 -2.77
CA LEU A 27 -17.10 1.14 -3.37
C LEU A 27 -16.48 0.15 -4.35
N ILE A 28 -16.35 -1.10 -3.95
CA ILE A 28 -15.76 -2.13 -4.78
C ILE A 28 -16.56 -2.31 -6.07
N HIS A 29 -17.89 -2.45 -5.93
CA HIS A 29 -18.77 -2.62 -7.09
C HIS A 29 -18.67 -1.42 -8.03
N ASP A 30 -18.79 -0.22 -7.50
CA ASP A 30 -18.82 0.99 -8.30
C ASP A 30 -17.48 1.23 -8.98
N PHE A 31 -16.37 0.98 -8.28
CA PHE A 31 -15.05 1.16 -8.87
C PHE A 31 -14.79 0.14 -9.97
N VAL A 32 -15.19 -1.12 -9.77
CA VAL A 32 -15.04 -2.15 -10.80
C VAL A 32 -15.84 -1.77 -12.05
N GLU A 33 -17.08 -1.30 -11.88
CA GLU A 33 -17.89 -0.86 -13.01
C GLU A 33 -17.28 0.33 -13.73
N PHE A 34 -16.84 1.33 -12.96
CA PHE A 34 -16.27 2.55 -13.50
C PHE A 34 -14.98 2.30 -14.26
N SER A 35 -14.12 1.42 -13.74
CA SER A 35 -12.77 1.22 -14.28
C SER A 35 -12.67 0.04 -15.24
N HIS A 36 -13.75 -0.73 -15.42
CA HIS A 36 -13.72 -2.04 -16.09
C HIS A 36 -12.67 -2.96 -15.48
N GLY A 37 -12.49 -2.82 -14.16
CA GLY A 37 -11.51 -3.59 -13.41
C GLY A 37 -12.03 -4.92 -12.95
N LYS A 38 -11.17 -5.60 -12.21
CA LYS A 38 -11.56 -6.87 -11.58
C LYS A 38 -10.92 -6.98 -10.21
N VAL A 39 -11.64 -7.63 -9.31
CA VAL A 39 -11.11 -8.00 -8.00
C VAL A 39 -10.14 -9.15 -8.21
N VAL A 40 -8.88 -8.94 -7.82
CA VAL A 40 -7.85 -9.98 -7.93
C VAL A 40 -7.56 -10.65 -6.60
N SER A 41 -8.00 -10.05 -5.49
CA SER A 41 -7.81 -10.61 -4.17
C SER A 41 -8.85 -10.02 -3.23
N ASP A 42 -9.44 -10.85 -2.39
CA ASP A 42 -10.37 -10.44 -1.33
C ASP A 42 -10.06 -11.28 -0.10
N ASP A 43 -9.20 -10.74 0.77
CA ASP A 43 -8.79 -11.43 1.98
C ASP A 43 -9.58 -10.89 3.16
N ARG A 44 -10.47 -11.72 3.70
CA ARG A 44 -11.33 -11.33 4.81
C ARG A 44 -10.67 -11.43 6.16
N LYS A 45 -9.45 -11.94 6.22
CA LYS A 45 -8.66 -12.08 7.44
C LYS A 45 -7.21 -11.63 7.21
N ALA A 46 -7.06 -10.49 6.55
CA ALA A 46 -5.74 -9.92 6.34
C ALA A 46 -5.13 -9.53 7.70
N PRO A 47 -3.81 -9.67 7.87
CA PRO A 47 -3.18 -9.33 9.15
C PRO A 47 -3.27 -7.84 9.45
N GLY A 48 -3.72 -7.52 10.66
CA GLY A 48 -3.90 -6.13 11.06
C GLY A 48 -2.62 -5.32 11.19
N ILE A 49 -1.46 -5.97 11.19
CA ILE A 49 -0.18 -5.24 11.16
C ILE A 49 -0.09 -4.33 9.94
N GLU A 50 -0.77 -4.68 8.86
CA GLU A 50 -0.78 -3.89 7.63
C GLU A 50 -1.43 -2.52 7.82
N ILE A 51 -2.25 -2.37 8.85
CA ILE A 51 -2.94 -1.12 9.16
C ILE A 51 -2.62 -0.62 10.57
N GLY A 52 -1.52 -1.11 11.16
CA GLY A 52 -1.08 -0.67 12.47
C GLY A 52 -1.82 -1.30 13.65
N ARG A 53 -2.55 -2.40 13.43
CA ARG A 53 -3.28 -3.13 14.46
C ARG A 53 -2.87 -4.59 14.48
N PRO A 54 -1.67 -4.90 14.99
CA PRO A 54 -1.10 -6.24 14.86
C PRO A 54 -1.90 -7.35 15.56
N ALA A 55 -2.77 -7.01 16.50
CA ALA A 55 -3.59 -8.01 17.19
C ALA A 55 -4.89 -8.34 16.45
N ASP A 56 -5.21 -7.58 15.38
CA ASP A 56 -6.49 -7.70 14.70
C ASP A 56 -6.32 -8.28 13.30
N THR A 57 -7.46 -8.62 12.70
CA THR A 57 -7.54 -8.90 11.26
C THR A 57 -8.52 -7.90 10.65
N TYR A 58 -8.46 -7.78 9.32
CA TYR A 58 -9.35 -6.90 8.59
C TYR A 58 -9.58 -7.46 7.19
N ARG A 59 -10.45 -6.81 6.42
CA ARG A 59 -10.68 -7.20 5.03
C ARG A 59 -9.86 -6.32 4.10
N ARG A 60 -9.09 -6.95 3.22
CA ARG A 60 -8.30 -6.25 2.21
C ARG A 60 -8.70 -6.73 0.83
N VAL A 61 -9.11 -5.80 -0.03
CA VAL A 61 -9.52 -6.12 -1.40
C VAL A 61 -8.58 -5.44 -2.37
N ARG A 62 -8.07 -6.19 -3.34
CA ARG A 62 -7.22 -5.64 -4.38
C ARG A 62 -7.93 -5.73 -5.72
N ILE A 63 -7.86 -4.62 -6.45
CA ILE A 63 -8.52 -4.46 -7.75
C ILE A 63 -7.47 -4.00 -8.75
N GLU A 64 -7.51 -4.60 -9.94
CA GLU A 64 -6.68 -4.17 -11.07
C GLU A 64 -7.58 -3.69 -12.19
N SER A 65 -7.16 -2.62 -12.86
CA SER A 65 -7.97 -2.00 -13.91
C SER A 65 -7.08 -1.23 -14.88
N GLY A 66 -7.70 -0.69 -15.91
CA GLY A 66 -7.01 0.22 -16.83
C GLY A 66 -6.59 1.53 -16.17
N PHE A 67 -7.17 1.87 -15.02
CA PHE A 67 -6.76 3.04 -14.24
C PHE A 67 -5.68 2.72 -13.21
N GLY A 68 -5.16 1.49 -13.21
CA GLY A 68 -4.11 1.07 -12.29
C GLY A 68 -4.63 0.16 -11.19
N LYS A 69 -3.87 0.09 -10.11
CA LYS A 69 -4.16 -0.80 -8.99
C LYS A 69 -4.72 -0.02 -7.82
N ILE A 70 -5.65 -0.62 -7.11
CA ILE A 70 -6.18 -0.06 -5.87
C ILE A 70 -6.26 -1.17 -4.82
N THR A 71 -5.84 -0.86 -3.61
CA THR A 71 -6.04 -1.71 -2.45
C THR A 71 -7.04 -1.04 -1.53
N VAL A 72 -8.14 -1.71 -1.29
CA VAL A 72 -9.21 -1.24 -0.42
C VAL A 72 -9.00 -1.87 0.95
N LEU A 73 -8.81 -1.01 1.95
CA LEU A 73 -8.53 -1.41 3.32
C LEU A 73 -9.79 -1.15 4.13
N VAL A 74 -10.51 -2.21 4.48
CA VAL A 74 -11.82 -2.11 5.11
C VAL A 74 -11.65 -2.09 6.61
N THR A 75 -11.92 -0.95 7.21
CA THR A 75 -11.78 -0.78 8.66
C THR A 75 -12.75 0.28 9.15
N ASP A 76 -13.28 0.10 10.36
CA ASP A 76 -14.22 1.03 10.98
C ASP A 76 -13.61 1.79 12.15
N GLY A 77 -12.33 1.58 12.42
CA GLY A 77 -11.69 2.15 13.59
C GLY A 77 -10.71 3.25 13.27
N HIS A 78 -10.29 3.94 14.34
CA HIS A 78 -9.20 4.86 14.26
C HIS A 78 -7.90 4.06 14.20
N LEU A 79 -7.04 4.39 13.25
CA LEU A 79 -5.77 3.72 13.07
C LEU A 79 -4.64 4.61 13.58
N PRO A 80 -3.57 4.00 14.12
CA PRO A 80 -2.44 4.80 14.58
C PRO A 80 -1.75 5.47 13.40
N TYR A 81 -1.32 6.72 13.60
CA TYR A 81 -0.54 7.43 12.61
C TYR A 81 0.71 6.60 12.24
N PRO A 82 1.12 6.49 10.98
CA PRO A 82 0.61 7.19 9.80
C PRO A 82 -0.50 6.45 9.04
N PHE A 83 -1.02 5.37 9.58
CA PHE A 83 -2.11 4.63 8.95
C PHE A 83 -3.40 5.45 8.97
N GLY A 84 -4.37 5.05 8.15
CA GLY A 84 -5.66 5.73 8.09
C GLY A 84 -5.73 6.87 7.09
N HIS A 85 -4.62 7.16 6.40
CA HIS A 85 -4.57 8.16 5.34
C HIS A 85 -4.46 7.45 4.00
N GLU A 86 -5.05 8.05 2.98
CA GLU A 86 -4.88 7.50 1.64
C GLU A 86 -3.43 7.68 1.22
N LEU A 87 -2.80 6.59 0.82
CA LEU A 87 -1.39 6.55 0.47
C LEU A 87 -1.23 5.89 -0.88
N THR A 88 -0.12 6.21 -1.55
CA THR A 88 0.29 5.48 -2.73
C THR A 88 1.33 4.43 -2.31
N GLY A 89 1.16 3.22 -2.81
CA GLY A 89 2.11 2.15 -2.61
C GLY A 89 3.00 1.99 -3.83
N TYR A 90 4.28 1.79 -3.59
CA TYR A 90 5.26 1.57 -4.66
C TYR A 90 5.94 0.23 -4.48
N GLU A 91 5.92 -0.57 -5.53
CA GLU A 91 6.63 -1.84 -5.52
C GLU A 91 8.09 -1.61 -5.90
N VAL A 92 9.00 -2.19 -5.11
CA VAL A 92 10.43 -2.09 -5.37
C VAL A 92 11.04 -3.47 -5.34
N LYS A 93 12.25 -3.59 -5.83
CA LYS A 93 12.94 -4.86 -5.94
C LYS A 93 13.61 -5.27 -4.63
N ASP A 94 14.15 -4.28 -3.93
CA ASP A 94 14.94 -4.49 -2.72
C ASP A 94 14.54 -3.43 -1.70
N LEU A 95 13.74 -3.82 -0.72
CA LEU A 95 13.22 -2.88 0.26
C LEU A 95 14.32 -2.28 1.14
N PRO A 96 15.25 -3.07 1.72
CA PRO A 96 16.33 -2.49 2.53
C PRO A 96 17.16 -1.46 1.77
N ASP A 97 17.53 -1.75 0.53
CA ASP A 97 18.31 -0.82 -0.29
C ASP A 97 17.51 0.44 -0.61
N THR A 98 16.24 0.28 -0.93
CA THR A 98 15.35 1.42 -1.21
C THR A 98 15.23 2.34 0.00
N LEU A 99 15.07 1.77 1.19
CA LEU A 99 14.97 2.57 2.42
C LEU A 99 16.28 3.30 2.72
N LYS A 100 17.40 2.64 2.48
CA LYS A 100 18.71 3.28 2.66
C LYS A 100 18.86 4.50 1.74
N LYS A 101 18.47 4.35 0.49
CA LYS A 101 18.50 5.45 -0.48
C LYS A 101 17.54 6.56 -0.11
N ALA A 102 16.36 6.20 0.36
CA ALA A 102 15.37 7.19 0.79
C ALA A 102 15.89 8.02 1.97
N GLN A 103 16.48 7.36 2.97
CA GLN A 103 17.05 8.04 4.12
C GLN A 103 18.22 8.96 3.72
N ALA A 104 19.05 8.51 2.79
CA ALA A 104 20.14 9.34 2.28
C ALA A 104 19.60 10.59 1.56
N ALA A 105 18.41 10.52 1.00
CA ALA A 105 17.76 11.64 0.34
C ALA A 105 16.92 12.50 1.30
N GLY A 106 16.94 12.22 2.59
CA GLY A 106 16.25 13.02 3.60
C GLY A 106 14.90 12.48 4.06
N ALA A 107 14.51 11.29 3.60
CA ALA A 107 13.25 10.70 4.04
C ALA A 107 13.39 10.08 5.43
N THR A 108 12.27 10.02 6.13
CA THR A 108 12.16 9.37 7.45
C THR A 108 11.35 8.08 7.29
N VAL A 109 11.83 7.00 7.88
CA VAL A 109 11.05 5.76 7.93
C VAL A 109 10.08 5.87 9.11
N LEU A 110 8.79 6.01 8.80
CA LEU A 110 7.75 6.16 9.81
C LEU A 110 7.34 4.82 10.40
N VAL A 111 7.28 3.79 9.57
CA VAL A 111 6.96 2.43 9.99
C VAL A 111 8.07 1.53 9.47
N GLN A 112 8.77 0.89 10.38
CA GLN A 112 9.86 -0.02 10.06
C GLN A 112 9.33 -1.22 9.26
N PRO A 113 10.18 -1.86 8.46
CA PRO A 113 9.74 -2.97 7.63
C PRO A 113 9.05 -4.08 8.42
N PHE A 114 7.95 -4.55 7.87
CA PHE A 114 7.22 -5.71 8.39
C PHE A 114 6.84 -6.61 7.22
N THR A 115 6.66 -7.89 7.51
CA THR A 115 6.27 -8.88 6.50
C THR A 115 4.83 -9.28 6.72
N SER A 116 4.04 -9.19 5.66
CA SER A 116 2.63 -9.55 5.72
C SER A 116 2.08 -9.75 4.31
N GLY A 117 1.22 -10.75 4.14
CA GLY A 117 0.55 -10.96 2.87
C GLY A 117 1.50 -11.24 1.71
N GLY A 118 2.65 -11.84 1.96
CA GLY A 118 3.62 -12.13 0.91
C GLY A 118 4.49 -10.94 0.52
N ARG A 119 4.45 -9.87 1.30
CA ARG A 119 5.23 -8.65 1.05
C ARG A 119 6.03 -8.26 2.28
N ASP A 120 7.18 -7.64 2.03
CA ASP A 120 7.83 -6.79 3.01
C ASP A 120 7.42 -5.36 2.70
N ALA A 121 7.03 -4.59 3.72
CA ALA A 121 6.51 -3.25 3.51
C ALA A 121 7.00 -2.30 4.60
N ALA A 122 7.03 -1.01 4.26
CA ALA A 122 7.39 0.06 5.18
C ALA A 122 6.65 1.33 4.75
N LEU A 123 6.56 2.29 5.65
CA LEU A 123 6.03 3.62 5.33
C LEU A 123 7.13 4.64 5.52
N VAL A 124 7.27 5.52 4.54
CA VAL A 124 8.30 6.56 4.55
C VAL A 124 7.66 7.93 4.34
N GLN A 125 8.27 8.95 4.93
CA GLN A 125 7.85 10.33 4.72
C GLN A 125 9.00 11.11 4.11
N PHE A 126 8.74 11.72 2.97
CA PHE A 126 9.72 12.54 2.26
C PHE A 126 9.71 13.97 2.80
N PRO A 127 10.80 14.72 2.56
CA PRO A 127 10.79 16.15 2.87
C PRO A 127 9.58 16.82 2.22
N GLY A 128 8.90 17.67 2.98
CA GLY A 128 7.65 18.29 2.52
C GLY A 128 6.40 17.55 2.98
N GLY A 129 6.56 16.35 3.59
CA GLY A 129 5.47 15.67 4.25
C GLY A 129 4.80 14.56 3.46
N TYR A 130 5.20 14.30 2.23
CA TYR A 130 4.60 13.23 1.42
C TYR A 130 4.91 11.87 2.04
N ILE A 131 3.88 11.11 2.32
CA ILE A 131 4.00 9.77 2.91
C ILE A 131 3.66 8.73 1.85
N ALA A 132 4.48 7.71 1.73
CA ALA A 132 4.26 6.63 0.78
C ALA A 132 4.49 5.27 1.46
N GLU A 133 3.77 4.27 0.96
CA GLU A 133 4.05 2.89 1.31
C GLU A 133 5.01 2.32 0.27
N VAL A 134 6.00 1.55 0.71
CA VAL A 134 6.96 0.91 -0.17
C VAL A 134 6.97 -0.57 0.16
N HIS A 135 6.88 -1.41 -0.86
CA HIS A 135 6.84 -2.84 -0.62
C HIS A 135 7.64 -3.62 -1.67
N ALA A 136 8.05 -4.81 -1.27
CA ALA A 136 8.71 -5.76 -2.15
C ALA A 136 8.16 -7.15 -1.85
N ALA A 137 8.29 -8.07 -2.82
CA ALA A 137 7.91 -9.45 -2.57
C ALA A 137 8.76 -10.01 -1.42
N ALA A 138 8.11 -10.70 -0.50
CA ALA A 138 8.81 -11.32 0.63
C ALA A 138 9.68 -12.48 0.12
N HIS A 139 10.83 -12.61 0.77
CA HIS A 139 11.78 -13.67 0.45
C HIS A 139 11.50 -14.92 1.25
#